data_6e931828a96dafe0f452e9e57e835f8c
#
_entry.id   6e931828a96dafe0f452e9e57e835f8c
#
_cell.length_a   1.000
_cell.length_b   1.000
_cell.length_c   1.000
_cell.angle_alpha   90.00
_cell.angle_beta   90.00
_cell.angle_gamma   90.00
#
_symmetry.space_group_name_H-M   'P 1'
#
loop_
_entity.id
_entity.type
_entity.pdbx_description
1 polymer ?
#
loop_
_entity_poly.entity_id
_entity_poly.type
_entity_poly.pdbx_seq_one_letter_code
_entity_poly.pdbx_strand_id
1 'polypeptide(L)'
;MAYTETRIENICEEGIIQMNYRAEYERWLEHTEGDVLEELSQMDETQIEDAFYRDLAFGTGGLRGVIGAGTNRMNIYVVAKASQGLANYLGTGASVVIGYDSRIKSDVFARTAAGVFAANGITVYFWPELLPVPTVSFAVRRLGASAGVMVTASHNPAKYNGYKVYGSDGCQITTEAAAKILSEIRALDIFTEVKSMAFEDGIQTGQIRYIEEAVLTAFIEEVKAQSVLFGDEIDRDVAIVYSPLNGTGLKPVTRALKESGFTNITVVEEQRDPDGCFPTCPYPNPEIREAMELGLRYAARQNADLLLATDPDCDRCGIAVRNAAGDYQLLSGNEVGLLLLDYICAQRVRHGRMPAHPVFVKTIVTTDLVEKIAAHYGVETVNVLTGFKFIGEIIGRLERDGREDDYICGFEESYGYLTGTYVRDKDGVDAAFMICEMFAFYKTKGISLLEKLNELYGTYGYCLNTLHSYEFDGSAGMKKMQKTMAVFHRGLEQIGGRRILRTEDYSKGLKGLPASDVLKFFSEKGSVVIRPSGTEPKLKMYISVTAPDRETAEKAEAEITAELERKL
;
A
#
# COMPACT_ATOMS: atom_id res chain seq x y z
N MET A 1 -15.61 -37.61 16.73
CA MET A 1 -14.51 -38.52 16.31
C MET A 1 -14.62 -38.97 14.83
N ALA A 2 -15.76 -39.01 14.20
CA ALA A 2 -15.91 -39.41 12.78
C ALA A 2 -15.51 -38.32 11.76
N TYR A 3 -15.48 -37.04 12.16
CA TYR A 3 -15.17 -35.91 11.25
C TYR A 3 -13.66 -35.68 11.03
N THR A 4 -12.81 -36.25 11.89
CA THR A 4 -11.34 -36.11 11.81
C THR A 4 -10.72 -37.11 10.84
N GLU A 5 -11.38 -38.24 10.56
CA GLU A 5 -10.84 -39.29 9.69
C GLU A 5 -11.05 -39.03 8.19
N THR A 6 -12.11 -38.32 7.80
CA THR A 6 -12.38 -38.00 6.37
C THR A 6 -11.44 -36.93 5.80
N ARG A 7 -10.68 -36.21 6.63
CA ARG A 7 -9.73 -35.18 6.22
C ARG A 7 -8.35 -35.71 5.80
N ILE A 8 -8.09 -37.00 6.02
CA ILE A 8 -6.75 -37.62 5.85
C ILE A 8 -6.60 -38.42 4.55
N GLU A 9 -7.65 -38.73 3.82
CA GLU A 9 -7.59 -39.69 2.71
C GLU A 9 -7.21 -39.18 1.32
N ASN A 10 -6.88 -37.89 1.13
CA ASN A 10 -6.44 -37.36 -0.17
C ASN A 10 -5.11 -36.61 -0.08
N ILE A 11 -4.01 -37.31 0.21
CA ILE A 11 -2.66 -36.80 0.01
C ILE A 11 -2.27 -37.08 -1.44
N CYS A 12 -2.48 -36.10 -2.34
CA CYS A 12 -1.81 -36.09 -3.63
C CYS A 12 -0.38 -35.57 -3.49
N GLU A 13 0.56 -36.06 -4.29
CA GLU A 13 2.02 -35.98 -4.20
C GLU A 13 2.67 -34.60 -4.10
N GLU A 14 1.95 -33.51 -3.79
CA GLU A 14 2.49 -32.15 -3.66
C GLU A 14 2.09 -31.43 -2.36
N GLY A 15 1.65 -32.11 -1.32
CA GLY A 15 1.44 -31.51 0.01
C GLY A 15 0.29 -30.47 0.09
N ILE A 16 -0.57 -30.36 -0.89
CA ILE A 16 -1.79 -29.54 -0.87
C ILE A 16 -2.95 -30.49 -0.50
N ILE A 17 -3.49 -30.33 0.71
CA ILE A 17 -4.76 -30.95 1.08
C ILE A 17 -5.82 -30.30 0.19
N GLN A 18 -6.29 -31.02 -0.82
CA GLN A 18 -7.39 -30.55 -1.65
C GLN A 18 -8.66 -30.57 -0.79
N MET A 19 -9.19 -29.39 -0.46
CA MET A 19 -10.42 -29.26 0.31
C MET A 19 -11.55 -29.91 -0.47
N ASN A 20 -12.39 -30.73 0.20
CA ASN A 20 -13.62 -31.19 -0.40
C ASN A 20 -14.61 -30.01 -0.43
N TYR A 21 -14.52 -29.21 -1.49
CA TYR A 21 -15.27 -27.97 -1.64
C TYR A 21 -16.79 -28.16 -1.53
N ARG A 22 -17.32 -29.31 -1.97
CA ARG A 22 -18.75 -29.62 -1.85
C ARG A 22 -19.18 -29.86 -0.41
N ALA A 23 -18.43 -30.64 0.35
CA ALA A 23 -18.74 -30.87 1.76
C ALA A 23 -18.65 -29.59 2.58
N GLU A 24 -17.70 -28.69 2.25
CA GLU A 24 -17.57 -27.39 2.92
C GLU A 24 -18.73 -26.46 2.50
N TYR A 25 -19.13 -26.44 1.23
CA TYR A 25 -20.30 -25.71 0.77
C TYR A 25 -21.60 -26.16 1.48
N GLU A 26 -21.84 -27.49 1.58
CA GLU A 26 -23.01 -28.05 2.29
C GLU A 26 -23.00 -27.62 3.76
N ARG A 27 -21.84 -27.68 4.39
CA ARG A 27 -21.67 -27.21 5.77
C ARG A 27 -21.97 -25.71 5.94
N TRP A 28 -21.59 -24.87 4.97
CA TRP A 28 -21.91 -23.45 4.99
C TRP A 28 -23.40 -23.19 4.83
N LEU A 29 -24.11 -23.95 3.99
CA LEU A 29 -25.58 -23.86 3.88
C LEU A 29 -26.28 -24.14 5.21
N GLU A 30 -25.72 -25.05 6.05
CA GLU A 30 -26.31 -25.42 7.34
C GLU A 30 -26.05 -24.38 8.46
N HIS A 31 -24.97 -23.59 8.34
CA HIS A 31 -24.47 -22.76 9.45
C HIS A 31 -24.47 -21.26 9.15
N THR A 32 -24.79 -20.84 7.94
CA THR A 32 -24.84 -19.41 7.58
C THR A 32 -26.28 -18.89 7.51
N GLU A 33 -26.41 -17.57 7.58
CA GLU A 33 -27.70 -16.89 7.53
C GLU A 33 -27.61 -15.57 6.72
N GLY A 34 -28.76 -14.94 6.50
CA GLY A 34 -28.87 -13.66 5.82
C GLY A 34 -28.35 -13.68 4.39
N ASP A 35 -27.69 -12.61 3.99
CA ASP A 35 -27.18 -12.40 2.63
C ASP A 35 -26.16 -13.47 2.18
N VAL A 36 -25.38 -14.02 3.10
CA VAL A 36 -24.43 -15.11 2.79
C VAL A 36 -25.16 -16.39 2.41
N LEU A 37 -26.21 -16.77 3.13
CA LEU A 37 -27.02 -17.95 2.80
C LEU A 37 -27.80 -17.77 1.50
N GLU A 38 -28.33 -16.55 1.27
CA GLU A 38 -29.02 -16.22 0.03
C GLU A 38 -28.08 -16.37 -1.19
N GLU A 39 -26.86 -15.85 -1.10
CA GLU A 39 -25.85 -15.97 -2.15
C GLU A 39 -25.47 -17.44 -2.40
N LEU A 40 -25.18 -18.20 -1.34
CA LEU A 40 -24.85 -19.63 -1.43
C LEU A 40 -25.94 -20.41 -2.17
N SER A 41 -27.22 -20.15 -1.85
CA SER A 41 -28.36 -20.85 -2.43
C SER A 41 -28.53 -20.61 -3.94
N GLN A 42 -27.87 -19.60 -4.49
CA GLN A 42 -27.95 -19.21 -5.91
C GLN A 42 -26.72 -19.62 -6.72
N MET A 43 -25.66 -20.16 -6.07
CA MET A 43 -24.42 -20.52 -6.74
C MET A 43 -24.58 -21.74 -7.66
N ASP A 44 -24.01 -21.64 -8.85
CA ASP A 44 -23.77 -22.78 -9.73
C ASP A 44 -22.50 -23.54 -9.31
N GLU A 45 -22.26 -24.72 -9.93
CA GLU A 45 -21.13 -25.59 -9.59
C GLU A 45 -19.77 -24.91 -9.72
N THR A 46 -19.58 -24.09 -10.76
CA THR A 46 -18.31 -23.38 -11.00
C THR A 46 -18.08 -22.32 -9.92
N GLN A 47 -19.13 -21.64 -9.53
CA GLN A 47 -19.08 -20.64 -8.45
C GLN A 47 -18.79 -21.30 -7.09
N ILE A 48 -19.40 -22.47 -6.82
CA ILE A 48 -19.15 -23.25 -5.61
C ILE A 48 -17.70 -23.68 -5.54
N GLU A 49 -17.15 -24.27 -6.63
CA GLU A 49 -15.76 -24.68 -6.67
C GLU A 49 -14.84 -23.48 -6.42
N ASP A 50 -15.03 -22.34 -7.10
CA ASP A 50 -14.20 -21.14 -6.96
C ASP A 50 -14.28 -20.51 -5.55
N ALA A 51 -15.45 -20.60 -4.91
CA ALA A 51 -15.66 -20.06 -3.56
C ALA A 51 -15.07 -20.94 -2.44
N PHE A 52 -14.90 -22.26 -2.68
CA PHE A 52 -14.57 -23.24 -1.63
C PHE A 52 -13.36 -24.11 -1.90
N TYR A 53 -12.63 -23.98 -3.04
CA TYR A 53 -11.49 -24.86 -3.33
C TYR A 53 -10.31 -24.65 -2.36
N ARG A 54 -10.28 -23.56 -1.61
CA ARG A 54 -9.28 -23.24 -0.59
C ARG A 54 -9.82 -22.20 0.41
N ASP A 55 -9.10 -22.01 1.51
CA ASP A 55 -9.28 -20.85 2.39
C ASP A 55 -8.66 -19.60 1.74
N LEU A 56 -9.24 -18.42 2.03
CA LEU A 56 -8.65 -17.15 1.66
C LEU A 56 -7.29 -17.00 2.34
N ALA A 57 -6.25 -16.76 1.54
CA ALA A 57 -4.89 -16.71 2.05
C ALA A 57 -4.70 -15.51 2.99
N PHE A 58 -4.26 -15.76 4.22
CA PHE A 58 -3.68 -14.73 5.07
C PHE A 58 -2.25 -14.49 4.62
N GLY A 59 -2.06 -13.44 3.82
CA GLY A 59 -0.77 -13.07 3.27
C GLY A 59 0.18 -12.49 4.31
N THR A 60 1.25 -11.86 3.87
CA THR A 60 2.29 -11.27 4.75
C THR A 60 1.83 -10.03 5.53
N GLY A 61 0.60 -9.61 5.42
CA GLY A 61 0.07 -8.40 6.09
C GLY A 61 -1.44 -8.45 6.35
N GLY A 62 -2.11 -9.58 6.08
CA GLY A 62 -3.55 -9.73 6.26
C GLY A 62 -4.27 -10.46 5.12
N LEU A 63 -5.59 -10.29 5.03
CA LEU A 63 -6.43 -10.89 4.01
C LEU A 63 -6.71 -9.90 2.86
N ARG A 64 -6.91 -10.41 1.66
CA ARG A 64 -7.49 -9.68 0.52
C ARG A 64 -8.21 -10.65 -0.40
N GLY A 65 -9.46 -10.37 -0.74
CA GLY A 65 -10.25 -11.24 -1.61
C GLY A 65 -11.49 -10.55 -2.17
N VAL A 66 -12.17 -11.25 -3.04
CA VAL A 66 -13.49 -10.85 -3.56
C VAL A 66 -14.51 -10.96 -2.43
N ILE A 67 -15.39 -9.97 -2.31
CA ILE A 67 -16.52 -10.00 -1.37
C ILE A 67 -17.50 -11.07 -1.84
N GLY A 68 -17.99 -11.92 -0.95
CA GLY A 68 -18.98 -12.95 -1.24
C GLY A 68 -18.99 -14.11 -0.26
N ALA A 69 -19.85 -15.06 -0.49
CA ALA A 69 -19.97 -16.26 0.32
C ALA A 69 -18.88 -17.30 -0.01
N GLY A 70 -18.38 -17.99 1.00
CA GLY A 70 -17.37 -19.06 0.87
C GLY A 70 -16.06 -18.77 1.60
N THR A 71 -15.25 -19.84 1.70
CA THR A 71 -13.95 -19.80 2.44
C THR A 71 -12.88 -18.99 1.71
N ASN A 72 -12.93 -18.91 0.38
CA ASN A 72 -12.02 -18.14 -0.47
C ASN A 72 -12.58 -16.74 -0.82
N ARG A 73 -13.39 -16.17 0.06
CA ARG A 73 -14.06 -14.87 -0.10
C ARG A 73 -13.94 -14.02 1.15
N MET A 74 -14.12 -12.71 0.98
CA MET A 74 -14.26 -11.76 2.09
C MET A 74 -15.72 -11.71 2.52
N ASN A 75 -16.01 -12.18 3.71
CA ASN A 75 -17.33 -12.13 4.37
C ASN A 75 -17.18 -12.08 5.89
N ILE A 76 -18.29 -11.92 6.60
CA ILE A 76 -18.31 -11.80 8.07
C ILE A 76 -17.69 -13.01 8.78
N TYR A 77 -17.89 -14.22 8.27
CA TYR A 77 -17.36 -15.45 8.87
C TYR A 77 -15.84 -15.54 8.73
N VAL A 78 -15.31 -15.25 7.54
CA VAL A 78 -13.85 -15.25 7.29
C VAL A 78 -13.16 -14.14 8.07
N VAL A 79 -13.76 -12.94 8.16
CA VAL A 79 -13.25 -11.83 8.98
C VAL A 79 -13.30 -12.19 10.47
N ALA A 80 -14.39 -12.80 10.93
CA ALA A 80 -14.52 -13.24 12.33
C ALA A 80 -13.47 -14.30 12.71
N LYS A 81 -13.24 -15.31 11.83
CA LYS A 81 -12.21 -16.33 12.02
C LYS A 81 -10.80 -15.71 12.07
N ALA A 82 -10.49 -14.78 11.18
CA ALA A 82 -9.20 -14.08 11.16
C ALA A 82 -9.00 -13.23 12.43
N SER A 83 -10.06 -12.54 12.88
CA SER A 83 -10.05 -11.75 14.11
C SER A 83 -9.90 -12.61 15.35
N GLN A 84 -10.52 -13.81 15.39
CA GLN A 84 -10.33 -14.77 16.47
C GLN A 84 -8.88 -15.29 16.53
N GLY A 85 -8.29 -15.62 15.39
CA GLY A 85 -6.89 -16.03 15.33
C GLY A 85 -5.93 -14.93 15.79
N LEU A 86 -6.19 -13.67 15.41
CA LEU A 86 -5.44 -12.54 15.93
C LEU A 86 -5.68 -12.33 17.44
N ALA A 87 -6.91 -12.50 17.92
CA ALA A 87 -7.23 -12.43 19.36
C ALA A 87 -6.49 -13.50 20.17
N ASN A 88 -6.41 -14.73 19.68
CA ASN A 88 -5.63 -15.81 20.30
C ASN A 88 -4.14 -15.46 20.40
N TYR A 89 -3.58 -14.92 19.31
CA TYR A 89 -2.19 -14.49 19.26
C TYR A 89 -1.88 -13.35 20.26
N LEU A 90 -2.78 -12.38 20.39
CA LEU A 90 -2.59 -11.23 21.28
C LEU A 90 -2.81 -11.56 22.76
N GLY A 91 -3.76 -12.44 23.07
CA GLY A 91 -4.18 -12.79 24.43
C GLY A 91 -5.13 -11.79 25.07
N THR A 92 -5.77 -12.22 26.16
CA THR A 92 -6.72 -11.42 26.94
C THR A 92 -6.03 -10.20 27.57
N GLY A 93 -6.71 -9.06 27.60
CA GLY A 93 -6.20 -7.80 28.18
C GLY A 93 -5.40 -6.96 27.20
N ALA A 94 -5.17 -7.44 25.98
CA ALA A 94 -4.64 -6.65 24.89
C ALA A 94 -5.62 -5.55 24.44
N SER A 95 -5.15 -4.68 23.53
CA SER A 95 -6.00 -3.66 22.90
C SER A 95 -5.74 -3.58 21.40
N VAL A 96 -6.77 -3.27 20.62
CA VAL A 96 -6.72 -3.19 19.15
C VAL A 96 -7.37 -1.91 18.68
N VAL A 97 -6.71 -1.20 17.76
CA VAL A 97 -7.29 -0.09 16.99
C VAL A 97 -7.96 -0.65 15.73
N ILE A 98 -9.17 -0.22 15.41
CA ILE A 98 -9.86 -0.62 14.18
C ILE A 98 -10.26 0.61 13.38
N GLY A 99 -9.87 0.61 12.09
CA GLY A 99 -10.30 1.56 11.07
C GLY A 99 -10.82 0.84 9.82
N TYR A 100 -11.48 1.60 8.97
CA TYR A 100 -12.06 1.07 7.74
C TYR A 100 -12.17 2.17 6.67
N ASP A 101 -12.21 1.76 5.41
CA ASP A 101 -12.36 2.64 4.26
C ASP A 101 -13.81 2.70 3.73
N SER A 102 -14.00 3.32 2.55
CA SER A 102 -15.30 3.50 1.91
C SER A 102 -15.85 2.26 1.21
N ARG A 103 -15.11 1.15 1.13
CA ARG A 103 -15.48 -0.02 0.36
C ARG A 103 -16.74 -0.69 0.86
N ILE A 104 -17.43 -1.38 -0.07
CA ILE A 104 -18.63 -2.18 0.24
C ILE A 104 -18.33 -3.10 1.43
N LYS A 105 -19.20 -3.06 2.45
CA LYS A 105 -19.12 -3.85 3.69
C LYS A 105 -17.89 -3.60 4.58
N SER A 106 -17.08 -2.56 4.34
CA SER A 106 -15.92 -2.25 5.21
C SER A 106 -16.35 -1.98 6.66
N ASP A 107 -17.40 -1.22 6.86
CA ASP A 107 -18.01 -0.93 8.17
C ASP A 107 -18.54 -2.20 8.85
N VAL A 108 -19.22 -3.07 8.09
CA VAL A 108 -19.74 -4.36 8.59
C VAL A 108 -18.59 -5.26 9.05
N PHE A 109 -17.55 -5.40 8.24
CA PHE A 109 -16.37 -6.21 8.57
C PHE A 109 -15.59 -5.65 9.77
N ALA A 110 -15.46 -4.32 9.86
CA ALA A 110 -14.83 -3.66 11.00
C ALA A 110 -15.60 -3.90 12.31
N ARG A 111 -16.93 -3.78 12.28
CA ARG A 111 -17.81 -4.09 13.44
C ARG A 111 -17.76 -5.56 13.81
N THR A 112 -17.76 -6.48 12.82
CA THR A 112 -17.58 -7.91 13.05
C THR A 112 -16.27 -8.20 13.79
N ALA A 113 -15.16 -7.66 13.30
CA ALA A 113 -13.87 -7.79 13.97
C ALA A 113 -13.90 -7.25 15.41
N ALA A 114 -14.48 -6.08 15.61
CA ALA A 114 -14.62 -5.46 16.92
C ALA A 114 -15.39 -6.34 17.91
N GLY A 115 -16.50 -6.94 17.46
CA GLY A 115 -17.31 -7.87 18.28
C GLY A 115 -16.53 -9.12 18.69
N VAL A 116 -15.68 -9.66 17.80
CA VAL A 116 -14.82 -10.80 18.11
C VAL A 116 -13.75 -10.42 19.16
N PHE A 117 -13.03 -9.33 18.97
CA PHE A 117 -12.03 -8.88 19.95
C PHE A 117 -12.65 -8.61 21.31
N ALA A 118 -13.77 -7.90 21.35
CA ALA A 118 -14.47 -7.59 22.60
C ALA A 118 -14.92 -8.85 23.34
N ALA A 119 -15.46 -9.87 22.63
CA ALA A 119 -15.85 -11.16 23.21
C ALA A 119 -14.66 -11.97 23.76
N ASN A 120 -13.44 -11.69 23.31
CA ASN A 120 -12.20 -12.30 23.81
C ASN A 120 -11.52 -11.46 24.92
N GLY A 121 -12.19 -10.43 25.45
CA GLY A 121 -11.66 -9.59 26.54
C GLY A 121 -10.55 -8.63 26.08
N ILE A 122 -10.54 -8.28 24.79
CA ILE A 122 -9.61 -7.32 24.19
C ILE A 122 -10.31 -5.98 24.06
N THR A 123 -9.69 -4.91 24.56
CA THR A 123 -10.23 -3.56 24.41
C THR A 123 -10.10 -3.10 22.96
N VAL A 124 -11.20 -2.63 22.40
CA VAL A 124 -11.22 -2.11 21.01
C VAL A 124 -11.30 -0.59 21.02
N TYR A 125 -10.38 0.07 20.33
CA TYR A 125 -10.45 1.47 19.95
C TYR A 125 -10.94 1.55 18.51
N PHE A 126 -12.15 2.05 18.30
CA PHE A 126 -12.84 2.02 17.03
C PHE A 126 -12.98 3.44 16.45
N TRP A 127 -12.54 3.65 15.22
CA TRP A 127 -12.79 4.92 14.52
C TRP A 127 -14.28 5.08 14.23
N PRO A 128 -14.93 6.18 14.69
CA PRO A 128 -16.37 6.37 14.51
C PRO A 128 -16.77 6.64 13.06
N GLU A 129 -15.83 7.02 12.23
CA GLU A 129 -15.98 7.30 10.81
C GLU A 129 -14.85 6.64 10.01
N LEU A 130 -15.04 6.53 8.67
CA LEU A 130 -13.98 6.03 7.79
C LEU A 130 -12.83 7.03 7.72
N LEU A 131 -11.60 6.54 7.85
CA LEU A 131 -10.38 7.36 7.87
C LEU A 131 -9.24 6.65 7.14
N PRO A 132 -8.19 7.41 6.72
CA PRO A 132 -7.02 6.86 6.06
C PRO A 132 -6.28 5.78 6.84
N VAL A 133 -5.65 4.85 6.11
CA VAL A 133 -4.73 3.84 6.67
C VAL A 133 -3.72 4.41 7.67
N PRO A 134 -3.00 5.52 7.38
CA PRO A 134 -2.01 6.05 8.32
C PRO A 134 -2.60 6.46 9.68
N THR A 135 -3.89 6.79 9.75
CA THR A 135 -4.54 7.11 11.03
C THR A 135 -4.64 5.89 11.95
N VAL A 136 -4.72 4.67 11.40
CA VAL A 136 -4.67 3.43 12.20
C VAL A 136 -3.27 3.22 12.76
N SER A 137 -2.24 3.32 11.92
CA SER A 137 -0.84 3.25 12.35
C SER A 137 -0.54 4.28 13.46
N PHE A 138 -0.99 5.53 13.27
CA PHE A 138 -0.84 6.60 14.26
C PHE A 138 -1.57 6.29 15.57
N ALA A 139 -2.84 5.89 15.50
CA ALA A 139 -3.65 5.62 16.69
C ALA A 139 -3.12 4.43 17.50
N VAL A 140 -2.60 3.36 16.84
CA VAL A 140 -1.92 2.25 17.53
C VAL A 140 -0.79 2.78 18.41
N ARG A 141 0.09 3.60 17.84
CA ARG A 141 1.23 4.19 18.56
C ARG A 141 0.78 5.18 19.64
N ARG A 142 -0.15 6.07 19.30
CA ARG A 142 -0.62 7.15 20.19
C ARG A 142 -1.37 6.63 21.42
N LEU A 143 -2.15 5.56 21.24
CA LEU A 143 -2.95 4.95 22.31
C LEU A 143 -2.22 3.79 23.02
N GLY A 144 -1.02 3.43 22.57
CA GLY A 144 -0.27 2.29 23.09
C GLY A 144 -0.99 0.96 22.88
N ALA A 145 -1.72 0.81 21.78
CA ALA A 145 -2.46 -0.41 21.47
C ALA A 145 -1.53 -1.57 21.10
N SER A 146 -1.96 -2.80 21.38
CA SER A 146 -1.19 -4.02 21.10
C SER A 146 -1.15 -4.34 19.62
N ALA A 147 -2.19 -3.94 18.86
CA ALA A 147 -2.29 -4.16 17.41
C ALA A 147 -3.24 -3.15 16.76
N GLY A 148 -3.26 -3.12 15.44
CA GLY A 148 -4.23 -2.40 14.64
C GLY A 148 -4.82 -3.27 13.54
N VAL A 149 -6.03 -2.94 13.13
CA VAL A 149 -6.72 -3.54 11.98
C VAL A 149 -7.25 -2.43 11.09
N MET A 150 -6.96 -2.52 9.80
CA MET A 150 -7.58 -1.68 8.79
C MET A 150 -8.34 -2.53 7.78
N VAL A 151 -9.64 -2.30 7.67
CA VAL A 151 -10.48 -2.98 6.69
C VAL A 151 -10.46 -2.18 5.39
N THR A 152 -9.70 -2.69 4.42
CA THR A 152 -9.48 -2.05 3.12
C THR A 152 -8.88 -3.03 2.12
N ALA A 153 -9.11 -2.81 0.82
CA ALA A 153 -8.37 -3.41 -0.26
C ALA A 153 -7.62 -2.36 -1.11
N SER A 154 -7.32 -1.18 -0.50
CA SER A 154 -6.62 -0.07 -1.16
C SER A 154 -7.29 0.32 -2.49
N HIS A 155 -6.57 0.34 -3.59
CA HIS A 155 -7.00 0.73 -4.93
C HIS A 155 -7.62 -0.39 -5.77
N ASN A 156 -7.85 -1.58 -5.21
CA ASN A 156 -8.48 -2.68 -5.98
C ASN A 156 -9.92 -2.32 -6.41
N PRO A 157 -10.46 -2.95 -7.47
CA PRO A 157 -11.85 -2.78 -7.87
C PRO A 157 -12.87 -2.99 -6.74
N ALA A 158 -14.09 -2.43 -6.90
CA ALA A 158 -15.16 -2.43 -5.90
C ALA A 158 -15.49 -3.82 -5.32
N LYS A 159 -15.40 -4.88 -6.14
CA LYS A 159 -15.67 -6.26 -5.70
C LYS A 159 -14.69 -6.83 -4.67
N TYR A 160 -13.56 -6.16 -4.39
CA TYR A 160 -12.57 -6.61 -3.41
C TYR A 160 -12.73 -5.88 -2.08
N ASN A 161 -12.44 -6.59 -0.99
CA ASN A 161 -12.14 -6.01 0.30
C ASN A 161 -10.95 -6.74 0.96
N GLY A 162 -10.50 -6.26 2.11
CA GLY A 162 -9.36 -6.84 2.79
C GLY A 162 -9.32 -6.49 4.27
N TYR A 163 -8.29 -7.01 4.94
CA TYR A 163 -8.10 -6.90 6.38
C TYR A 163 -6.60 -6.82 6.63
N LYS A 164 -6.06 -5.61 6.78
CA LYS A 164 -4.65 -5.35 7.06
C LYS A 164 -4.41 -5.39 8.58
N VAL A 165 -3.32 -6.00 9.03
CA VAL A 165 -2.96 -6.10 10.44
C VAL A 165 -1.67 -5.34 10.71
N TYR A 166 -1.66 -4.56 11.81
CA TYR A 166 -0.55 -3.74 12.29
C TYR A 166 -0.10 -4.22 13.67
N GLY A 167 1.20 -4.21 13.93
CA GLY A 167 1.77 -4.48 15.24
C GLY A 167 1.68 -3.26 16.17
N SER A 168 2.12 -3.43 17.41
CA SER A 168 2.12 -2.37 18.44
C SER A 168 3.01 -1.16 18.11
N ASP A 169 3.94 -1.33 17.20
CA ASP A 169 4.78 -0.26 16.66
C ASP A 169 4.11 0.58 15.55
N GLY A 170 2.88 0.19 15.14
CA GLY A 170 2.14 0.81 14.04
C GLY A 170 2.60 0.37 12.65
N CYS A 171 3.54 -0.57 12.52
CA CYS A 171 3.96 -1.15 11.26
C CYS A 171 3.07 -2.33 10.88
N GLN A 172 2.83 -2.58 9.58
CA GLN A 172 2.24 -3.84 9.16
C GLN A 172 3.06 -5.02 9.70
N ILE A 173 2.37 -6.08 10.14
CA ILE A 173 3.01 -7.23 10.79
C ILE A 173 4.11 -7.85 9.94
N THR A 174 5.18 -8.31 10.61
CA THR A 174 6.29 -9.04 10.00
C THR A 174 5.85 -10.42 9.50
N THR A 175 6.66 -11.02 8.65
CA THR A 175 6.41 -12.38 8.14
C THR A 175 6.31 -13.41 9.28
N GLU A 176 7.11 -13.25 10.33
CA GLU A 176 7.08 -14.14 11.51
C GLU A 176 5.77 -14.01 12.30
N ALA A 177 5.34 -12.78 12.59
CA ALA A 177 4.06 -12.54 13.25
C ALA A 177 2.88 -13.04 12.41
N ALA A 178 2.90 -12.79 11.10
CA ALA A 178 1.89 -13.29 10.17
C ALA A 178 1.79 -14.83 10.18
N ALA A 179 2.93 -15.53 10.21
CA ALA A 179 2.95 -17.00 10.29
C ALA A 179 2.34 -17.53 11.60
N LYS A 180 2.63 -16.89 12.74
CA LYS A 180 2.04 -17.25 14.04
C LYS A 180 0.52 -17.03 14.05
N ILE A 181 0.06 -15.87 13.58
CA ILE A 181 -1.37 -15.55 13.46
C ILE A 181 -2.08 -16.55 12.53
N LEU A 182 -1.47 -16.87 11.38
CA LEU A 182 -2.00 -17.85 10.44
C LEU A 182 -2.12 -19.25 11.07
N SER A 183 -1.18 -19.65 11.93
CA SER A 183 -1.26 -20.90 12.69
C SER A 183 -2.49 -20.93 13.60
N GLU A 184 -2.75 -19.83 14.33
CA GLU A 184 -3.95 -19.69 15.15
C GLU A 184 -5.24 -19.76 14.29
N ILE A 185 -5.29 -19.03 13.17
CA ILE A 185 -6.45 -19.03 12.26
C ILE A 185 -6.74 -20.45 11.72
N ARG A 186 -5.70 -21.19 11.31
CA ARG A 186 -5.85 -22.55 10.77
C ARG A 186 -6.32 -23.57 11.79
N ALA A 187 -6.01 -23.37 13.06
CA ALA A 187 -6.44 -24.25 14.14
C ALA A 187 -7.93 -24.14 14.47
N LEU A 188 -8.59 -23.05 14.03
CA LEU A 188 -9.98 -22.73 14.39
C LEU A 188 -10.98 -23.35 13.42
N ASP A 189 -12.07 -23.87 13.98
CA ASP A 189 -13.31 -24.09 13.27
C ASP A 189 -14.10 -22.78 13.15
N ILE A 190 -14.51 -22.44 11.91
CA ILE A 190 -15.12 -21.13 11.58
C ILE A 190 -16.47 -20.90 12.24
N PHE A 191 -17.23 -21.95 12.55
CA PHE A 191 -18.60 -21.85 13.09
C PHE A 191 -18.67 -22.10 14.62
N THR A 192 -17.77 -22.92 15.17
CA THR A 192 -17.90 -23.39 16.56
C THR A 192 -16.88 -22.80 17.52
N GLU A 193 -15.76 -22.26 17.03
CA GLU A 193 -14.64 -21.80 17.87
C GLU A 193 -14.41 -20.28 17.83
N VAL A 194 -15.22 -19.56 17.06
CA VAL A 194 -15.18 -18.09 17.01
C VAL A 194 -16.13 -17.50 18.05
N LYS A 195 -15.60 -16.74 18.98
CA LYS A 195 -16.38 -15.99 19.96
C LYS A 195 -16.71 -14.61 19.39
N SER A 196 -17.95 -14.20 19.52
CA SER A 196 -18.40 -12.87 19.09
C SER A 196 -19.44 -12.31 20.04
N MET A 197 -19.57 -10.99 20.08
CA MET A 197 -20.68 -10.28 20.70
C MET A 197 -21.19 -9.18 19.74
N ALA A 198 -22.40 -8.71 19.96
CA ALA A 198 -22.92 -7.59 19.20
C ALA A 198 -22.04 -6.33 19.45
N PHE A 199 -21.82 -5.55 18.41
CA PHE A 199 -21.00 -4.33 18.48
C PHE A 199 -21.55 -3.35 19.54
N GLU A 200 -22.86 -3.20 19.57
CA GLU A 200 -23.58 -2.34 20.52
C GLU A 200 -23.43 -2.80 21.97
N ASP A 201 -23.39 -4.11 22.22
CA ASP A 201 -23.11 -4.68 23.56
C ASP A 201 -21.68 -4.37 23.99
N GLY A 202 -20.71 -4.44 23.04
CA GLY A 202 -19.33 -4.05 23.26
C GLY A 202 -19.19 -2.58 23.64
N ILE A 203 -19.96 -1.68 23.03
CA ILE A 203 -20.02 -0.26 23.41
C ILE A 203 -20.62 -0.09 24.81
N GLN A 204 -21.74 -0.76 25.11
CA GLN A 204 -22.40 -0.66 26.42
C GLN A 204 -21.51 -1.16 27.55
N THR A 205 -20.76 -2.21 27.34
CA THR A 205 -19.83 -2.77 28.33
C THR A 205 -18.51 -1.99 28.44
N GLY A 206 -18.24 -1.08 27.49
CA GLY A 206 -17.00 -0.31 27.43
C GLY A 206 -15.79 -1.12 26.89
N GLN A 207 -16.01 -2.33 26.37
CA GLN A 207 -14.99 -3.11 25.67
C GLN A 207 -14.66 -2.49 24.31
N ILE A 208 -15.66 -1.90 23.64
CA ILE A 208 -15.48 -1.12 22.42
C ILE A 208 -15.63 0.37 22.79
N ARG A 209 -14.66 1.18 22.40
CA ARG A 209 -14.61 2.61 22.68
C ARG A 209 -14.34 3.36 21.38
N TYR A 210 -15.09 4.43 21.15
CA TYR A 210 -14.80 5.31 20.02
C TYR A 210 -13.51 6.10 20.28
N ILE A 211 -12.70 6.24 19.22
CA ILE A 211 -11.52 7.10 19.24
C ILE A 211 -11.99 8.56 19.15
N GLU A 212 -11.44 9.41 20.00
CA GLU A 212 -11.78 10.82 20.06
C GLU A 212 -11.17 11.61 18.90
N GLU A 213 -11.84 12.67 18.45
CA GLU A 213 -11.36 13.60 17.40
C GLU A 213 -9.97 14.19 17.73
N ALA A 214 -9.62 14.29 19.02
CA ALA A 214 -8.31 14.75 19.46
C ALA A 214 -7.15 13.91 18.89
N VAL A 215 -7.36 12.61 18.62
CA VAL A 215 -6.35 11.74 18.02
C VAL A 215 -6.15 12.09 16.55
N LEU A 216 -7.24 12.35 15.79
CA LEU A 216 -7.14 12.83 14.41
C LEU A 216 -6.49 14.22 14.34
N THR A 217 -6.83 15.11 15.28
CA THR A 217 -6.20 16.42 15.37
C THR A 217 -4.70 16.30 15.60
N ALA A 218 -4.27 15.42 16.52
CA ALA A 218 -2.85 15.17 16.76
C ALA A 218 -2.15 14.60 15.52
N PHE A 219 -2.81 13.70 14.76
CA PHE A 219 -2.27 13.21 13.49
C PHE A 219 -2.05 14.34 12.47
N ILE A 220 -3.03 15.25 12.32
CA ILE A 220 -2.90 16.40 11.41
C ILE A 220 -1.76 17.33 11.84
N GLU A 221 -1.57 17.55 13.14
CA GLU A 221 -0.44 18.34 13.65
C GLU A 221 0.91 17.71 13.31
N GLU A 222 1.03 16.37 13.41
CA GLU A 222 2.25 15.65 13.00
C GLU A 222 2.51 15.79 11.49
N VAL A 223 1.48 15.68 10.65
CA VAL A 223 1.59 15.94 9.21
C VAL A 223 2.13 17.34 8.94
N LYS A 224 1.55 18.37 9.55
CA LYS A 224 1.97 19.77 9.40
C LYS A 224 3.40 20.01 9.91
N ALA A 225 3.81 19.27 10.93
CA ALA A 225 5.16 19.35 11.50
C ALA A 225 6.26 18.87 10.53
N GLN A 226 5.89 18.15 9.44
CA GLN A 226 6.85 17.72 8.42
C GLN A 226 7.33 18.86 7.49
N SER A 227 6.74 20.06 7.58
CA SER A 227 7.15 21.22 6.81
C SER A 227 8.65 21.49 6.91
N VAL A 228 9.28 21.67 5.75
CA VAL A 228 10.73 22.01 5.66
C VAL A 228 10.96 23.45 5.22
N LEU A 229 9.98 24.32 5.35
CA LEU A 229 10.13 25.75 5.07
C LEU A 229 11.06 26.45 6.06
N PHE A 230 11.07 26.03 7.31
CA PHE A 230 11.90 26.61 8.38
C PHE A 230 11.85 28.14 8.48
N GLY A 231 10.71 28.73 8.13
CA GLY A 231 10.48 30.18 8.14
C GLY A 231 10.55 30.85 6.76
N ASP A 232 10.81 30.11 5.70
CA ASP A 232 10.68 30.64 4.33
C ASP A 232 9.21 30.99 4.05
N GLU A 233 9.00 32.15 3.44
CA GLU A 233 7.68 32.57 2.96
C GLU A 233 7.42 31.99 1.58
N ILE A 234 6.21 31.45 1.38
CA ILE A 234 5.73 30.92 0.10
C ILE A 234 4.35 31.51 -0.22
N ASP A 235 4.07 31.64 -1.51
CA ASP A 235 2.73 31.94 -2.00
C ASP A 235 1.86 30.70 -1.92
N ARG A 236 0.89 30.71 -1.00
CA ARG A 236 -0.07 29.63 -0.80
C ARG A 236 -1.34 29.75 -1.64
N ASP A 237 -1.45 30.79 -2.45
CA ASP A 237 -2.54 30.91 -3.44
C ASP A 237 -2.24 30.01 -4.66
N VAL A 238 -2.26 28.71 -4.40
CA VAL A 238 -2.13 27.65 -5.41
C VAL A 238 -3.52 27.11 -5.69
N ALA A 239 -3.96 27.20 -6.95
CA ALA A 239 -5.23 26.63 -7.39
C ALA A 239 -5.12 25.09 -7.47
N ILE A 240 -5.66 24.40 -6.47
CA ILE A 240 -5.59 22.96 -6.31
C ILE A 240 -6.92 22.32 -6.69
N VAL A 241 -6.89 21.33 -7.58
CA VAL A 241 -7.99 20.38 -7.74
C VAL A 241 -7.62 19.12 -6.96
N TYR A 242 -8.54 18.63 -6.12
CA TYR A 242 -8.35 17.46 -5.31
C TYR A 242 -9.44 16.41 -5.55
N SER A 243 -9.05 15.16 -5.79
CA SER A 243 -9.95 14.01 -5.82
C SER A 243 -9.58 12.99 -4.74
N PRO A 244 -10.47 12.69 -3.79
CA PRO A 244 -10.31 11.58 -2.87
C PRO A 244 -10.68 10.21 -3.49
N LEU A 245 -11.02 10.14 -4.79
CA LEU A 245 -11.47 8.93 -5.50
C LEU A 245 -12.54 8.14 -4.72
N ASN A 246 -13.56 8.84 -4.20
CA ASN A 246 -14.61 8.30 -3.34
C ASN A 246 -14.09 7.57 -2.07
N GLY A 247 -12.89 7.91 -1.62
CA GLY A 247 -12.21 7.29 -0.48
C GLY A 247 -12.25 8.12 0.80
N THR A 248 -11.27 7.85 1.67
CA THR A 248 -11.17 8.39 3.03
C THR A 248 -10.46 9.74 3.14
N GLY A 249 -9.82 10.20 2.04
CA GLY A 249 -8.90 11.34 2.08
C GLY A 249 -9.55 12.71 2.25
N LEU A 250 -10.85 12.86 1.95
CA LEU A 250 -11.53 14.17 1.89
C LEU A 250 -11.28 15.04 3.13
N LYS A 251 -11.67 14.53 4.31
CA LYS A 251 -11.58 15.28 5.58
C LYS A 251 -10.12 15.55 5.97
N PRO A 252 -9.22 14.57 6.10
CA PRO A 252 -7.88 14.81 6.61
C PRO A 252 -7.00 15.61 5.64
N VAL A 253 -7.05 15.33 4.32
CA VAL A 253 -6.24 16.06 3.34
C VAL A 253 -6.67 17.54 3.26
N THR A 254 -7.98 17.79 3.09
CA THR A 254 -8.45 19.18 3.00
C THR A 254 -8.25 19.94 4.31
N ARG A 255 -8.29 19.27 5.47
CA ARG A 255 -8.01 19.86 6.77
C ARG A 255 -6.53 20.23 6.88
N ALA A 256 -5.61 19.29 6.62
CA ALA A 256 -4.17 19.55 6.68
C ALA A 256 -3.76 20.71 5.76
N LEU A 257 -4.27 20.73 4.53
CA LEU A 257 -3.98 21.80 3.56
C LEU A 257 -4.55 23.14 4.01
N LYS A 258 -5.83 23.21 4.43
CA LYS A 258 -6.46 24.47 4.87
C LYS A 258 -5.81 25.05 6.12
N GLU A 259 -5.52 24.22 7.12
CA GLU A 259 -4.83 24.65 8.35
C GLU A 259 -3.39 25.10 8.06
N SER A 260 -2.79 24.64 6.95
CA SER A 260 -1.48 25.09 6.47
C SER A 260 -1.57 26.30 5.51
N GLY A 261 -2.77 26.87 5.31
CA GLY A 261 -2.98 28.07 4.52
C GLY A 261 -3.28 27.86 3.03
N PHE A 262 -3.38 26.62 2.54
CA PHE A 262 -3.82 26.30 1.19
C PHE A 262 -5.36 26.28 1.15
N THR A 263 -5.98 27.39 0.75
CA THR A 263 -7.44 27.55 0.81
C THR A 263 -8.13 27.47 -0.54
N ASN A 264 -7.38 27.61 -1.64
CA ASN A 264 -7.91 27.59 -3.01
C ASN A 264 -7.98 26.12 -3.51
N ILE A 265 -8.89 25.34 -2.90
CA ILE A 265 -9.06 23.92 -3.19
C ILE A 265 -10.43 23.67 -3.79
N THR A 266 -10.47 23.14 -5.01
CA THR A 266 -11.68 22.61 -5.65
C THR A 266 -11.67 21.08 -5.54
N VAL A 267 -12.66 20.52 -4.86
CA VAL A 267 -12.83 19.07 -4.79
C VAL A 267 -13.65 18.58 -5.99
N VAL A 268 -13.23 17.47 -6.59
CA VAL A 268 -14.00 16.80 -7.68
C VAL A 268 -15.30 16.26 -7.12
N GLU A 269 -16.42 16.88 -7.49
CA GLU A 269 -17.72 16.66 -6.82
C GLU A 269 -18.21 15.22 -6.91
N GLU A 270 -18.07 14.58 -8.08
CA GLU A 270 -18.53 13.21 -8.32
C GLU A 270 -17.68 12.15 -7.60
N GLN A 271 -16.49 12.54 -7.13
CA GLN A 271 -15.55 11.66 -6.41
C GLN A 271 -15.35 12.08 -4.95
N ARG A 272 -16.10 13.09 -4.51
CA ARG A 272 -15.97 13.73 -3.20
C ARG A 272 -16.40 12.82 -2.06
N ASP A 273 -17.63 12.33 -2.15
CA ASP A 273 -18.22 11.57 -1.06
C ASP A 273 -17.79 10.09 -1.14
N PRO A 274 -17.56 9.43 0.01
CA PRO A 274 -17.19 8.03 0.07
C PRO A 274 -18.22 7.13 -0.62
N ASP A 275 -17.77 6.32 -1.60
CA ASP A 275 -18.62 5.35 -2.30
C ASP A 275 -17.81 4.12 -2.70
N GLY A 276 -18.13 2.98 -2.08
CA GLY A 276 -17.46 1.70 -2.34
C GLY A 276 -17.72 1.10 -3.72
N CYS A 277 -18.67 1.63 -4.48
CA CYS A 277 -18.91 1.23 -5.86
C CYS A 277 -17.96 1.91 -6.86
N PHE A 278 -17.30 3.02 -6.48
CA PHE A 278 -16.41 3.81 -7.33
C PHE A 278 -17.00 4.12 -8.71
N PRO A 279 -18.18 4.77 -8.80
CA PRO A 279 -18.99 4.83 -10.01
C PRO A 279 -18.31 5.55 -11.19
N THR A 280 -17.37 6.43 -10.91
CA THR A 280 -16.64 7.19 -11.93
C THR A 280 -15.25 6.63 -12.21
N CYS A 281 -14.79 5.65 -11.42
CA CYS A 281 -13.44 5.12 -11.48
C CYS A 281 -13.39 3.66 -11.01
N PRO A 282 -13.67 2.66 -11.89
CA PRO A 282 -13.68 1.24 -11.53
C PRO A 282 -12.38 0.71 -10.92
N TYR A 283 -11.26 1.37 -11.22
CA TYR A 283 -9.93 1.13 -10.65
C TYR A 283 -9.43 2.41 -9.98
N PRO A 284 -9.78 2.67 -8.71
CA PRO A 284 -9.49 3.93 -8.02
C PRO A 284 -8.01 4.01 -7.60
N ASN A 285 -7.11 3.96 -8.60
CA ASN A 285 -5.67 3.98 -8.44
C ASN A 285 -5.06 5.21 -9.11
N PRO A 286 -4.52 6.18 -8.37
CA PRO A 286 -3.93 7.40 -8.94
C PRO A 286 -2.70 7.17 -9.84
N GLU A 287 -2.18 5.93 -9.92
CA GLU A 287 -1.13 5.55 -10.87
C GLU A 287 -1.64 5.48 -12.32
N ILE A 288 -2.94 5.23 -12.51
CA ILE A 288 -3.51 5.05 -13.84
C ILE A 288 -4.20 6.33 -14.31
N ARG A 289 -4.03 6.63 -15.60
CA ARG A 289 -4.55 7.85 -16.21
C ARG A 289 -6.07 7.95 -16.12
N GLU A 290 -6.75 6.84 -16.30
CA GLU A 290 -8.21 6.75 -16.26
C GLU A 290 -8.79 7.19 -14.90
N ALA A 291 -8.11 6.89 -13.80
CA ALA A 291 -8.49 7.35 -12.46
C ALA A 291 -8.36 8.87 -12.32
N MET A 292 -7.38 9.46 -12.98
CA MET A 292 -7.10 10.90 -12.95
C MET A 292 -7.95 11.72 -13.92
N GLU A 293 -8.63 11.09 -14.89
CA GLU A 293 -9.28 11.76 -16.04
C GLU A 293 -10.33 12.80 -15.62
N LEU A 294 -11.15 12.48 -14.63
CA LEU A 294 -12.15 13.44 -14.14
C LEU A 294 -11.49 14.64 -13.46
N GLY A 295 -10.49 14.38 -12.63
CA GLY A 295 -9.67 15.42 -12.00
C GLY A 295 -8.96 16.31 -13.04
N LEU A 296 -8.41 15.71 -14.10
CA LEU A 296 -7.78 16.44 -15.21
C LEU A 296 -8.78 17.38 -15.92
N ARG A 297 -10.03 16.92 -16.13
CA ARG A 297 -11.10 17.78 -16.70
C ARG A 297 -11.45 18.93 -15.77
N TYR A 298 -11.51 18.69 -14.46
CA TYR A 298 -11.71 19.75 -13.48
C TYR A 298 -10.54 20.73 -13.49
N ALA A 299 -9.31 20.24 -13.47
CA ALA A 299 -8.10 21.07 -13.49
C ALA A 299 -8.06 21.96 -14.74
N ALA A 300 -8.36 21.42 -15.91
CA ALA A 300 -8.41 22.19 -17.17
C ALA A 300 -9.52 23.27 -17.14
N ARG A 301 -10.71 22.93 -16.61
CA ARG A 301 -11.84 23.88 -16.52
C ARG A 301 -11.56 25.02 -15.54
N GLN A 302 -10.90 24.70 -14.42
CA GLN A 302 -10.58 25.66 -13.36
C GLN A 302 -9.25 26.40 -13.62
N ASN A 303 -8.51 26.03 -14.67
CA ASN A 303 -7.15 26.49 -14.91
C ASN A 303 -6.26 26.30 -13.67
N ALA A 304 -6.38 25.14 -13.01
CA ALA A 304 -5.70 24.84 -11.77
C ALA A 304 -4.17 24.74 -11.96
N ASP A 305 -3.43 25.01 -10.91
CA ASP A 305 -1.97 24.86 -10.89
C ASP A 305 -1.57 23.41 -10.69
N LEU A 306 -2.31 22.69 -9.82
CA LEU A 306 -1.99 21.35 -9.35
C LEU A 306 -3.26 20.51 -9.24
N LEU A 307 -3.21 19.26 -9.75
CA LEU A 307 -4.18 18.21 -9.45
C LEU A 307 -3.55 17.23 -8.47
N LEU A 308 -4.29 16.91 -7.41
CA LEU A 308 -3.99 15.83 -6.45
C LEU A 308 -5.08 14.77 -6.50
N ALA A 309 -4.72 13.50 -6.37
CA ALA A 309 -5.67 12.43 -6.10
C ALA A 309 -5.07 11.42 -5.13
N THR A 310 -5.91 10.95 -4.17
CA THR A 310 -5.55 9.88 -3.24
C THR A 310 -6.38 8.65 -3.51
N ASP A 311 -5.81 7.46 -3.29
CA ASP A 311 -6.56 6.21 -3.40
C ASP A 311 -7.56 6.04 -2.23
N PRO A 312 -8.48 5.05 -2.28
CA PRO A 312 -9.57 4.98 -1.30
C PRO A 312 -9.16 4.92 0.16
N ASP A 313 -8.08 4.25 0.50
CA ASP A 313 -7.55 4.20 1.87
C ASP A 313 -6.47 5.27 2.15
N CYS A 314 -6.29 6.19 1.20
CA CYS A 314 -5.48 7.40 1.29
C CYS A 314 -4.05 7.13 1.80
N ASP A 315 -3.44 6.04 1.29
CA ASP A 315 -2.03 5.74 1.55
C ASP A 315 -1.13 6.10 0.34
N ARG A 316 -1.73 6.54 -0.80
CA ARG A 316 -1.06 6.99 -2.02
C ARG A 316 -1.54 8.36 -2.45
N CYS A 317 -0.66 9.09 -3.13
CA CYS A 317 -0.98 10.39 -3.71
C CYS A 317 -0.39 10.54 -5.11
N GLY A 318 -1.25 10.67 -6.12
CA GLY A 318 -0.88 10.98 -7.49
C GLY A 318 -1.12 12.44 -7.84
N ILE A 319 -0.33 12.98 -8.76
CA ILE A 319 -0.42 14.38 -9.17
C ILE A 319 -0.36 14.57 -10.68
N ALA A 320 -0.96 15.70 -11.12
CA ALA A 320 -0.68 16.27 -12.43
C ALA A 320 -0.38 17.75 -12.29
N VAL A 321 0.57 18.22 -13.11
CA VAL A 321 0.98 19.62 -13.18
C VAL A 321 0.84 20.15 -14.59
N ARG A 322 0.65 21.45 -14.74
CA ARG A 322 0.50 22.09 -16.05
C ARG A 322 1.87 22.27 -16.69
N ASN A 323 1.99 21.89 -17.97
CA ASN A 323 3.17 22.12 -18.78
C ASN A 323 3.16 23.51 -19.43
N ALA A 324 4.24 23.86 -20.14
CA ALA A 324 4.38 25.17 -20.80
C ALA A 324 3.34 25.39 -21.94
N ALA A 325 2.75 24.32 -22.48
CA ALA A 325 1.69 24.42 -23.49
C ALA A 325 0.30 24.61 -22.88
N GLY A 326 0.18 24.50 -21.54
CA GLY A 326 -1.08 24.60 -20.80
C GLY A 326 -1.78 23.25 -20.59
N ASP A 327 -1.23 22.14 -21.09
CA ASP A 327 -1.76 20.80 -20.86
C ASP A 327 -1.29 20.23 -19.52
N TYR A 328 -2.04 19.26 -18.98
CA TYR A 328 -1.68 18.59 -17.75
C TYR A 328 -0.87 17.32 -17.99
N GLN A 329 0.28 17.25 -17.33
CA GLN A 329 1.16 16.08 -17.32
C GLN A 329 1.08 15.38 -15.98
N LEU A 330 0.75 14.08 -16.00
CA LEU A 330 0.86 13.21 -14.83
C LEU A 330 2.34 12.98 -14.52
N LEU A 331 2.70 13.05 -13.23
CA LEU A 331 4.02 12.64 -12.76
C LEU A 331 3.93 11.26 -12.13
N SER A 332 4.88 10.40 -12.46
CA SER A 332 4.98 9.07 -11.85
C SER A 332 5.40 9.16 -10.38
N GLY A 333 5.14 8.09 -9.61
CA GLY A 333 5.57 8.02 -8.22
C GLY A 333 7.08 8.19 -8.04
N ASN A 334 7.86 7.67 -8.99
CA ASN A 334 9.30 7.89 -9.03
C ASN A 334 9.67 9.37 -9.23
N GLU A 335 9.04 10.07 -10.18
CA GLU A 335 9.31 11.48 -10.47
C GLU A 335 8.95 12.39 -9.29
N VAL A 336 7.81 12.14 -8.64
CA VAL A 336 7.42 12.88 -7.43
C VAL A 336 8.38 12.58 -6.28
N GLY A 337 8.80 11.33 -6.10
CA GLY A 337 9.78 10.95 -5.09
C GLY A 337 11.16 11.60 -5.29
N LEU A 338 11.64 11.72 -6.56
CA LEU A 338 12.85 12.47 -6.90
C LEU A 338 12.75 13.93 -6.46
N LEU A 339 11.63 14.58 -6.81
CA LEU A 339 11.37 15.98 -6.48
C LEU A 339 11.28 16.21 -4.97
N LEU A 340 10.55 15.34 -4.25
CA LEU A 340 10.41 15.44 -2.79
C LEU A 340 11.75 15.25 -2.08
N LEU A 341 12.54 14.24 -2.45
CA LEU A 341 13.85 13.99 -1.84
C LEU A 341 14.78 15.20 -2.04
N ASP A 342 14.87 15.71 -3.28
CA ASP A 342 15.70 16.89 -3.58
C ASP A 342 15.23 18.12 -2.80
N TYR A 343 13.90 18.39 -2.80
CA TYR A 343 13.32 19.51 -2.08
C TYR A 343 13.62 19.47 -0.58
N ILE A 344 13.34 18.34 0.08
CA ILE A 344 13.55 18.18 1.51
C ILE A 344 15.03 18.34 1.87
N CYS A 345 15.91 17.69 1.12
CA CYS A 345 17.36 17.78 1.36
C CYS A 345 17.90 19.20 1.12
N ALA A 346 17.49 19.84 0.03
CA ALA A 346 17.91 21.21 -0.28
C ALA A 346 17.49 22.20 0.81
N GLN A 347 16.24 22.11 1.29
CA GLN A 347 15.75 22.96 2.37
C GLN A 347 16.47 22.70 3.70
N ARG A 348 16.69 21.44 4.07
CA ARG A 348 17.43 21.10 5.28
C ARG A 348 18.88 21.59 5.22
N VAL A 349 19.55 21.45 4.09
CA VAL A 349 20.92 21.99 3.91
C VAL A 349 20.94 23.52 3.98
N ARG A 350 20.03 24.18 3.26
CA ARG A 350 19.92 25.64 3.24
C ARG A 350 19.74 26.26 4.63
N HIS A 351 18.99 25.59 5.49
CA HIS A 351 18.67 26.07 6.84
C HIS A 351 19.54 25.43 7.94
N GLY A 352 20.57 24.63 7.57
CA GLY A 352 21.45 23.97 8.54
C GLY A 352 20.71 22.96 9.43
N ARG A 353 19.68 22.30 8.90
CA ARG A 353 18.82 21.34 9.58
C ARG A 353 19.03 19.90 9.11
N MET A 354 20.07 19.63 8.33
CA MET A 354 20.42 18.26 7.94
C MET A 354 20.92 17.50 9.17
N PRO A 355 20.40 16.29 9.48
CA PRO A 355 20.90 15.45 10.57
C PRO A 355 22.36 15.07 10.35
N ALA A 356 23.01 14.60 11.41
CA ALA A 356 24.41 14.17 11.32
C ALA A 356 24.60 12.89 10.48
N HIS A 357 23.60 12.02 10.50
CA HIS A 357 23.61 10.72 9.79
C HIS A 357 22.32 10.52 9.02
N PRO A 358 22.02 11.38 8.02
CA PRO A 358 20.72 11.37 7.36
C PRO A 358 20.48 10.08 6.57
N VAL A 359 19.27 9.53 6.69
CA VAL A 359 18.87 8.26 6.08
C VAL A 359 17.63 8.46 5.19
N PHE A 360 17.74 8.00 3.95
CA PHE A 360 16.64 7.86 3.01
C PHE A 360 16.35 6.38 2.76
N VAL A 361 15.07 5.99 2.68
CA VAL A 361 14.69 4.58 2.49
C VAL A 361 13.86 4.41 1.23
N LYS A 362 14.21 3.44 0.38
CA LYS A 362 13.46 3.10 -0.83
C LYS A 362 13.35 1.58 -1.03
N THR A 363 12.41 1.16 -1.87
CA THR A 363 12.38 -0.25 -2.28
C THR A 363 13.40 -0.54 -3.39
N ILE A 364 13.77 -1.81 -3.53
CA ILE A 364 14.71 -2.27 -4.58
C ILE A 364 14.18 -2.06 -6.01
N VAL A 365 12.86 -1.82 -6.18
CA VAL A 365 12.22 -1.54 -7.47
C VAL A 365 12.00 -0.05 -7.74
N THR A 366 12.13 0.79 -6.72
CA THR A 366 12.09 2.25 -6.84
C THR A 366 13.33 2.73 -7.61
N THR A 367 13.19 3.80 -8.38
CA THR A 367 14.24 4.34 -9.26
C THR A 367 15.61 4.44 -8.57
N ASP A 368 16.65 3.97 -9.26
CA ASP A 368 18.02 4.06 -8.75
C ASP A 368 18.61 5.51 -8.87
N LEU A 369 17.92 6.43 -9.57
CA LEU A 369 18.34 7.83 -9.69
C LEU A 369 18.35 8.57 -8.35
N VAL A 370 17.45 8.22 -7.44
CA VAL A 370 17.40 8.79 -6.08
C VAL A 370 18.68 8.57 -5.28
N GLU A 371 19.42 7.49 -5.56
CA GLU A 371 20.71 7.21 -4.87
C GLU A 371 21.76 8.27 -5.21
N LYS A 372 21.74 8.80 -6.45
CA LYS A 372 22.64 9.89 -6.85
C LYS A 372 22.26 11.21 -6.17
N ILE A 373 20.96 11.49 -6.05
CA ILE A 373 20.46 12.68 -5.34
C ILE A 373 20.80 12.57 -3.85
N ALA A 374 20.52 11.44 -3.21
CA ALA A 374 20.85 11.21 -1.81
C ALA A 374 22.35 11.39 -1.55
N ALA A 375 23.21 10.78 -2.40
CA ALA A 375 24.67 10.91 -2.31
C ALA A 375 25.15 12.36 -2.46
N HIS A 376 24.52 13.17 -3.31
CA HIS A 376 24.82 14.60 -3.47
C HIS A 376 24.65 15.36 -2.14
N TYR A 377 23.63 15.02 -1.37
CA TYR A 377 23.35 15.65 -0.07
C TYR A 377 24.01 14.93 1.12
N GLY A 378 24.82 13.89 0.88
CA GLY A 378 25.44 13.10 1.94
C GLY A 378 24.45 12.23 2.72
N VAL A 379 23.33 11.87 2.12
CA VAL A 379 22.27 11.04 2.71
C VAL A 379 22.54 9.57 2.40
N GLU A 380 22.55 8.73 3.44
CA GLU A 380 22.62 7.27 3.28
C GLU A 380 21.34 6.74 2.64
N THR A 381 21.44 5.93 1.59
CA THR A 381 20.30 5.24 1.00
C THR A 381 20.20 3.81 1.51
N VAL A 382 19.06 3.47 2.13
CA VAL A 382 18.74 2.10 2.55
C VAL A 382 17.76 1.51 1.56
N ASN A 383 18.17 0.42 0.88
CA ASN A 383 17.33 -0.34 -0.03
C ASN A 383 16.62 -1.46 0.72
N VAL A 384 15.28 -1.57 0.57
CA VAL A 384 14.46 -2.61 1.20
C VAL A 384 13.65 -3.40 0.17
N LEU A 385 13.09 -4.54 0.54
CA LEU A 385 12.16 -5.29 -0.31
C LEU A 385 10.89 -4.46 -0.57
N THR A 386 10.14 -4.82 -1.61
CA THR A 386 8.86 -4.18 -1.95
C THR A 386 7.83 -4.38 -0.84
N GLY A 387 7.20 -3.30 -0.45
CA GLY A 387 6.21 -3.22 0.61
C GLY A 387 6.65 -2.25 1.70
N PHE A 388 5.82 -1.25 1.97
CA PHE A 388 6.17 -0.13 2.86
C PHE A 388 6.50 -0.56 4.29
N LYS A 389 6.01 -1.74 4.72
CA LYS A 389 6.36 -2.34 6.01
C LYS A 389 7.88 -2.45 6.22
N PHE A 390 8.66 -2.69 5.16
CA PHE A 390 10.11 -2.74 5.28
C PHE A 390 10.73 -1.35 5.46
N ILE A 391 10.09 -0.30 4.92
CA ILE A 391 10.45 1.10 5.23
C ILE A 391 10.09 1.38 6.69
N GLY A 392 8.89 0.99 7.13
CA GLY A 392 8.45 1.12 8.52
C GLY A 392 9.37 0.39 9.52
N GLU A 393 9.89 -0.79 9.17
CA GLU A 393 10.89 -1.51 9.97
C GLU A 393 12.20 -0.73 10.14
N ILE A 394 12.68 -0.05 9.09
CA ILE A 394 13.88 0.81 9.18
C ILE A 394 13.61 1.99 10.10
N ILE A 395 12.45 2.66 9.96
CA ILE A 395 12.06 3.75 10.86
C ILE A 395 12.01 3.25 12.31
N GLY A 396 11.37 2.09 12.55
CA GLY A 396 11.32 1.48 13.88
C GLY A 396 12.70 1.08 14.44
N ARG A 397 13.66 0.74 13.57
CA ARG A 397 15.05 0.51 13.98
C ARG A 397 15.72 1.82 14.39
N LEU A 398 15.60 2.87 13.58
CA LEU A 398 16.13 4.19 13.92
C LEU A 398 15.57 4.70 15.25
N GLU A 399 14.27 4.53 15.49
CA GLU A 399 13.64 4.91 16.77
C GLU A 399 14.23 4.15 17.97
N ARG A 400 14.39 2.82 17.86
CA ARG A 400 15.02 2.02 18.93
C ARG A 400 16.45 2.42 19.23
N ASP A 401 17.15 2.92 18.21
CA ASP A 401 18.55 3.39 18.30
C ASP A 401 18.65 4.86 18.75
N GLY A 402 17.51 5.56 19.00
CA GLY A 402 17.43 6.99 19.32
C GLY A 402 17.89 7.90 18.18
N ARG A 403 17.64 7.47 16.94
CA ARG A 403 18.08 8.09 15.68
C ARG A 403 16.90 8.39 14.74
N GLU A 404 15.70 8.50 15.26
CA GLU A 404 14.50 8.81 14.47
C GLU A 404 14.63 10.13 13.67
N ASP A 405 15.36 11.10 14.22
CA ASP A 405 15.63 12.39 13.56
C ASP A 405 16.55 12.26 12.34
N ASP A 406 17.28 11.15 12.19
CA ASP A 406 18.12 10.88 11.02
C ASP A 406 17.28 10.51 9.78
N TYR A 407 16.02 10.10 9.96
CA TYR A 407 15.12 9.78 8.84
C TYR A 407 14.74 11.04 8.05
N ILE A 408 15.02 11.05 6.75
CA ILE A 408 14.68 12.16 5.85
C ILE A 408 13.32 11.94 5.22
N CYS A 409 13.16 10.83 4.50
CA CYS A 409 11.92 10.37 3.91
C CYS A 409 12.09 8.94 3.37
N GLY A 410 10.98 8.33 2.97
CA GLY A 410 10.99 7.08 2.22
C GLY A 410 9.81 7.02 1.27
N PHE A 411 9.98 6.30 0.15
CA PHE A 411 8.88 6.12 -0.78
C PHE A 411 8.99 4.85 -1.63
N GLU A 412 7.84 4.45 -2.16
CA GLU A 412 7.69 3.42 -3.18
C GLU A 412 7.33 4.05 -4.52
N GLU A 413 7.77 3.44 -5.62
CA GLU A 413 7.43 3.84 -7.00
C GLU A 413 5.92 3.91 -7.24
N SER A 414 5.14 3.18 -6.43
CA SER A 414 3.69 3.09 -6.50
C SER A 414 2.97 4.21 -5.74
N TYR A 415 3.51 5.43 -5.78
CA TYR A 415 2.89 6.67 -5.25
C TYR A 415 2.70 6.72 -3.73
N GLY A 416 3.41 5.88 -2.99
CA GLY A 416 3.38 5.86 -1.52
C GLY A 416 4.61 6.55 -0.93
N TYR A 417 4.42 7.59 -0.12
CA TYR A 417 5.46 8.42 0.47
C TYR A 417 5.25 8.54 1.98
N LEU A 418 6.34 8.85 2.68
CA LEU A 418 6.31 9.24 4.09
C LEU A 418 7.52 10.12 4.40
N THR A 419 7.29 11.31 4.96
CA THR A 419 8.36 12.26 5.28
C THR A 419 8.64 12.38 6.78
N GLY A 420 7.87 11.70 7.63
CA GLY A 420 8.02 11.66 9.08
C GLY A 420 8.11 10.27 9.67
N THR A 421 8.26 10.23 11.00
CA THR A 421 8.39 8.97 11.75
C THR A 421 7.19 8.69 12.67
N TYR A 422 6.14 9.50 12.61
CA TYR A 422 4.96 9.42 13.45
C TYR A 422 4.05 8.23 13.11
N VAL A 423 4.11 7.72 11.88
CA VAL A 423 3.46 6.49 11.39
C VAL A 423 4.48 5.50 10.83
N ARG A 424 4.04 4.28 10.47
CA ARG A 424 4.89 3.21 9.92
C ARG A 424 4.34 2.62 8.62
N ASP A 425 3.43 3.35 7.97
CA ASP A 425 2.92 3.05 6.64
C ASP A 425 2.93 4.32 5.79
N LYS A 426 2.68 4.18 4.48
CA LYS A 426 2.53 5.29 3.55
C LYS A 426 1.44 6.23 4.04
N ASP A 427 1.64 7.52 3.83
CA ASP A 427 0.69 8.54 4.23
C ASP A 427 0.34 9.47 3.06
N GLY A 428 -0.86 9.30 2.50
CA GLY A 428 -1.37 10.15 1.43
C GLY A 428 -1.69 11.57 1.89
N VAL A 429 -1.91 11.78 3.20
CA VAL A 429 -2.17 13.12 3.77
C VAL A 429 -0.85 13.91 3.86
N ASP A 430 0.21 13.28 4.37
CA ASP A 430 1.58 13.82 4.39
C ASP A 430 2.06 14.11 2.96
N ALA A 431 1.88 13.15 2.05
CA ALA A 431 2.27 13.31 0.66
C ALA A 431 1.57 14.51 0.01
N ALA A 432 0.24 14.65 0.18
CA ALA A 432 -0.51 15.78 -0.37
C ALA A 432 -0.04 17.12 0.21
N PHE A 433 0.21 17.18 1.53
CA PHE A 433 0.72 18.37 2.19
C PHE A 433 2.13 18.75 1.69
N MET A 434 3.07 17.82 1.70
CA MET A 434 4.46 18.06 1.29
C MET A 434 4.59 18.38 -0.20
N ILE A 435 3.76 17.78 -1.05
CA ILE A 435 3.71 18.10 -2.48
C ILE A 435 3.18 19.53 -2.69
N CYS A 436 2.12 19.95 -1.97
CA CYS A 436 1.61 21.31 -2.06
C CYS A 436 2.65 22.33 -1.57
N GLU A 437 3.35 22.05 -0.48
CA GLU A 437 4.42 22.90 0.04
C GLU A 437 5.56 23.03 -0.98
N MET A 438 6.06 21.91 -1.51
CA MET A 438 7.09 21.90 -2.53
C MET A 438 6.65 22.66 -3.80
N PHE A 439 5.42 22.43 -4.26
CA PHE A 439 4.88 23.11 -5.42
C PHE A 439 4.84 24.62 -5.22
N ALA A 440 4.28 25.09 -4.11
CA ALA A 440 4.20 26.51 -3.75
C ALA A 440 5.58 27.16 -3.61
N PHE A 441 6.55 26.45 -3.02
CA PHE A 441 7.93 26.91 -2.89
C PHE A 441 8.58 27.18 -4.25
N TYR A 442 8.48 26.23 -5.19
CA TYR A 442 9.05 26.41 -6.52
C TYR A 442 8.26 27.46 -7.34
N LYS A 443 6.92 27.45 -7.27
CA LYS A 443 6.07 28.46 -7.92
C LYS A 443 6.45 29.87 -7.45
N THR A 444 6.67 30.09 -6.16
CA THR A 444 7.11 31.39 -5.59
C THR A 444 8.44 31.86 -6.20
N LYS A 445 9.29 30.92 -6.61
CA LYS A 445 10.56 31.21 -7.30
C LYS A 445 10.44 31.30 -8.82
N GLY A 446 9.24 31.14 -9.37
CA GLY A 446 9.01 31.14 -10.81
C GLY A 446 9.51 29.89 -11.52
N ILE A 447 9.66 28.78 -10.80
CA ILE A 447 10.14 27.47 -11.31
C ILE A 447 8.98 26.48 -11.29
N SER A 448 8.68 25.84 -12.41
CA SER A 448 7.71 24.75 -12.45
C SER A 448 8.34 23.44 -11.96
N LEU A 449 7.52 22.49 -11.47
CA LEU A 449 8.03 21.15 -11.10
C LEU A 449 8.61 20.40 -12.30
N LEU A 450 8.12 20.63 -13.51
CA LEU A 450 8.68 20.03 -14.72
C LEU A 450 10.07 20.59 -15.05
N GLU A 451 10.29 21.89 -14.89
CA GLU A 451 11.61 22.51 -15.04
C GLU A 451 12.57 21.96 -13.99
N LYS A 452 12.12 21.85 -12.72
CA LYS A 452 12.94 21.27 -11.65
C LYS A 452 13.28 19.80 -11.93
N LEU A 453 12.33 19.01 -12.39
CA LEU A 453 12.56 17.61 -12.78
C LEU A 453 13.58 17.50 -13.94
N ASN A 454 13.46 18.37 -14.94
CA ASN A 454 14.42 18.43 -16.06
C ASN A 454 15.82 18.85 -15.57
N GLU A 455 15.94 19.75 -14.60
CA GLU A 455 17.20 20.11 -13.94
C GLU A 455 17.85 18.89 -13.29
N LEU A 456 17.06 18.09 -12.53
CA LEU A 456 17.52 16.84 -11.93
C LEU A 456 18.00 15.83 -12.98
N TYR A 457 17.24 15.66 -14.06
CA TYR A 457 17.63 14.81 -15.18
C TYR A 457 18.90 15.31 -15.89
N GLY A 458 19.04 16.62 -16.06
CA GLY A 458 20.24 17.22 -16.62
C GLY A 458 21.49 17.01 -15.75
N THR A 459 21.29 17.01 -14.42
CA THR A 459 22.38 16.85 -13.45
C THR A 459 22.80 15.39 -13.26
N TYR A 460 21.81 14.47 -13.16
CA TYR A 460 22.06 13.08 -12.77
C TYR A 460 21.88 12.07 -13.90
N GLY A 461 21.38 12.49 -15.05
CA GLY A 461 21.00 11.67 -16.21
C GLY A 461 19.49 11.39 -16.24
N TYR A 462 18.90 11.31 -17.42
CA TYR A 462 17.51 10.92 -17.60
C TYR A 462 17.32 9.46 -17.19
N CYS A 463 16.30 9.18 -16.38
CA CYS A 463 15.99 7.83 -15.93
C CYS A 463 14.54 7.48 -16.25
N LEU A 464 14.34 6.52 -17.16
CA LEU A 464 13.05 5.94 -17.48
C LEU A 464 12.81 4.72 -16.57
N ASN A 465 11.66 4.67 -15.91
CA ASN A 465 11.25 3.53 -15.10
C ASN A 465 9.90 3.02 -15.60
N THR A 466 9.83 1.74 -15.95
CA THR A 466 8.61 1.09 -16.43
C THR A 466 8.30 -0.16 -15.65
N LEU A 467 7.01 -0.54 -15.60
CA LEU A 467 6.53 -1.77 -14.98
C LEU A 467 5.72 -2.55 -16.01
N HIS A 468 6.15 -3.77 -16.28
CA HIS A 468 5.41 -4.74 -17.09
C HIS A 468 4.87 -5.86 -16.19
N SER A 469 3.59 -6.16 -16.34
CA SER A 469 2.91 -7.23 -15.58
C SER A 469 2.37 -8.27 -16.55
N TYR A 470 2.76 -9.52 -16.35
CA TYR A 470 2.35 -10.64 -17.17
C TYR A 470 1.51 -11.60 -16.34
N GLU A 471 0.31 -11.91 -16.83
CA GLU A 471 -0.63 -12.80 -16.16
C GLU A 471 -0.44 -14.25 -16.64
N PHE A 472 -0.59 -15.19 -15.71
CA PHE A 472 -0.43 -16.63 -15.96
C PHE A 472 -1.66 -17.35 -15.41
N ASP A 473 -2.64 -17.60 -16.25
CA ASP A 473 -3.92 -18.16 -15.83
C ASP A 473 -3.84 -19.66 -15.50
N GLY A 474 -4.50 -20.03 -14.42
CA GLY A 474 -4.70 -21.39 -13.98
C GLY A 474 -3.43 -22.12 -13.54
N SER A 475 -3.54 -23.43 -13.29
CA SER A 475 -2.44 -24.28 -12.83
C SER A 475 -1.31 -24.42 -13.85
N ALA A 476 -1.66 -24.45 -15.13
CA ALA A 476 -0.69 -24.49 -16.23
C ALA A 476 0.12 -23.20 -16.31
N GLY A 477 -0.54 -22.04 -16.12
CA GLY A 477 0.11 -20.74 -16.06
C GLY A 477 1.07 -20.62 -14.87
N MET A 478 0.67 -21.08 -13.67
CA MET A 478 1.56 -21.12 -12.50
C MET A 478 2.81 -21.93 -12.75
N LYS A 479 2.68 -23.12 -13.37
CA LYS A 479 3.85 -23.94 -13.75
C LYS A 479 4.73 -23.24 -14.78
N LYS A 480 4.15 -22.51 -15.72
CA LYS A 480 4.89 -21.69 -16.69
C LYS A 480 5.66 -20.57 -15.99
N MET A 481 5.02 -19.82 -15.09
CA MET A 481 5.66 -18.76 -14.31
C MET A 481 6.85 -19.29 -13.49
N GLN A 482 6.70 -20.43 -12.80
CA GLN A 482 7.79 -21.06 -12.05
C GLN A 482 8.96 -21.47 -12.97
N LYS A 483 8.68 -22.04 -14.15
CA LYS A 483 9.72 -22.35 -15.14
C LYS A 483 10.44 -21.11 -15.64
N THR A 484 9.70 -20.03 -15.88
CA THR A 484 10.26 -18.73 -16.26
C THR A 484 11.18 -18.18 -15.18
N MET A 485 10.75 -18.20 -13.91
CA MET A 485 11.61 -17.79 -12.79
C MET A 485 12.87 -18.66 -12.70
N ALA A 486 12.76 -19.98 -12.90
CA ALA A 486 13.93 -20.87 -12.91
C ALA A 486 14.93 -20.54 -14.03
N VAL A 487 14.48 -20.00 -15.17
CA VAL A 487 15.38 -19.50 -16.23
C VAL A 487 16.16 -18.28 -15.71
N PHE A 488 15.49 -17.33 -15.07
CA PHE A 488 16.13 -16.11 -14.54
C PHE A 488 17.09 -16.43 -13.38
N HIS A 489 16.76 -17.40 -12.53
CA HIS A 489 17.66 -17.85 -11.44
C HIS A 489 18.97 -18.50 -11.95
N ARG A 490 19.01 -19.01 -13.19
CA ARG A 490 20.27 -19.49 -13.81
C ARG A 490 21.23 -18.36 -14.14
N GLY A 491 20.75 -17.12 -14.06
CA GLY A 491 21.50 -15.92 -14.41
C GLY A 491 21.34 -15.53 -15.89
N LEU A 492 21.64 -14.27 -16.15
CA LEU A 492 21.66 -13.71 -17.50
C LEU A 492 23.02 -13.05 -17.72
N GLU A 493 23.61 -13.28 -18.89
CA GLU A 493 24.86 -12.59 -19.27
C GLU A 493 24.60 -11.19 -19.80
N GLN A 494 23.45 -11.00 -20.45
CA GLN A 494 23.03 -9.72 -21.01
C GLN A 494 21.50 -9.58 -20.98
N ILE A 495 21.03 -8.34 -21.04
CA ILE A 495 19.61 -7.97 -21.23
C ILE A 495 19.54 -6.76 -22.17
N GLY A 496 18.72 -6.83 -23.25
CA GLY A 496 18.62 -5.77 -24.25
C GLY A 496 19.97 -5.39 -24.87
N GLY A 497 20.81 -6.40 -25.18
CA GLY A 497 22.15 -6.19 -25.70
C GLY A 497 23.17 -5.58 -24.71
N ARG A 498 22.79 -5.41 -23.44
CA ARG A 498 23.63 -4.83 -22.39
C ARG A 498 24.14 -5.91 -21.45
N ARG A 499 25.47 -5.92 -21.23
CA ARG A 499 26.10 -6.86 -20.32
C ARG A 499 25.60 -6.67 -18.89
N ILE A 500 25.28 -7.78 -18.21
CA ILE A 500 24.99 -7.78 -16.76
C ILE A 500 26.29 -7.70 -16.00
N LEU A 501 26.41 -6.69 -15.16
CA LEU A 501 27.59 -6.42 -14.31
C LEU A 501 27.48 -7.11 -12.96
N ARG A 502 26.26 -7.21 -12.43
CA ARG A 502 25.96 -7.78 -11.11
C ARG A 502 24.53 -8.28 -11.08
N THR A 503 24.32 -9.40 -10.40
CA THR A 503 22.99 -9.94 -10.07
C THR A 503 22.85 -9.99 -8.55
N GLU A 504 21.73 -9.53 -8.04
CA GLU A 504 21.32 -9.70 -6.65
C GLU A 504 20.14 -10.67 -6.62
N ASP A 505 20.35 -11.82 -5.99
CA ASP A 505 19.33 -12.86 -5.77
C ASP A 505 18.90 -12.83 -4.30
N TYR A 506 17.64 -12.44 -4.08
CA TYR A 506 17.06 -12.33 -2.75
C TYR A 506 16.40 -13.62 -2.26
N SER A 507 16.41 -14.71 -3.03
CA SER A 507 15.71 -15.96 -2.70
C SER A 507 16.16 -16.58 -1.37
N LYS A 508 17.38 -16.29 -0.92
CA LYS A 508 17.94 -16.77 0.36
C LYS A 508 18.16 -15.65 1.39
N GLY A 509 17.63 -14.48 1.11
CA GLY A 509 17.96 -13.27 1.86
C GLY A 509 19.29 -12.67 1.41
N LEU A 510 19.37 -11.34 1.37
CA LEU A 510 20.56 -10.63 0.94
C LEU A 510 20.66 -9.28 1.69
N LYS A 511 21.86 -8.88 2.10
CA LYS A 511 22.13 -7.59 2.77
C LYS A 511 21.24 -7.32 4.01
N GLY A 512 20.93 -8.37 4.78
CA GLY A 512 20.08 -8.28 5.95
C GLY A 512 18.57 -8.27 5.65
N LEU A 513 18.17 -8.33 4.37
CA LEU A 513 16.78 -8.47 3.95
C LEU A 513 16.33 -9.93 4.01
N PRO A 514 15.04 -10.20 4.33
CA PRO A 514 14.53 -11.56 4.39
C PRO A 514 14.50 -12.22 3.00
N ALA A 515 14.35 -13.55 3.00
CA ALA A 515 14.22 -14.33 1.77
C ALA A 515 12.96 -13.89 0.98
N SER A 516 13.11 -13.66 -0.32
CA SER A 516 12.04 -13.30 -1.25
C SER A 516 12.44 -13.73 -2.66
N ASP A 517 11.50 -14.29 -3.41
CA ASP A 517 11.75 -14.72 -4.80
C ASP A 517 11.83 -13.49 -5.72
N VAL A 518 12.95 -12.76 -5.63
CA VAL A 518 13.23 -11.53 -6.38
C VAL A 518 14.65 -11.57 -6.90
N LEU A 519 14.81 -11.19 -8.16
CA LEU A 519 16.11 -11.03 -8.83
C LEU A 519 16.27 -9.59 -9.31
N LYS A 520 17.42 -8.96 -9.01
CA LYS A 520 17.78 -7.64 -9.58
C LYS A 520 19.07 -7.78 -10.38
N PHE A 521 18.97 -7.47 -11.67
CA PHE A 521 20.06 -7.48 -12.63
C PHE A 521 20.53 -6.05 -12.89
N PHE A 522 21.82 -5.77 -12.71
CA PHE A 522 22.40 -4.46 -12.96
C PHE A 522 23.22 -4.49 -14.25
N SER A 523 23.00 -3.50 -15.11
CA SER A 523 23.79 -3.21 -16.30
C SER A 523 24.52 -1.87 -16.15
N GLU A 524 25.32 -1.46 -17.14
CA GLU A 524 26.02 -0.16 -17.13
C GLU A 524 25.06 1.04 -17.09
N LYS A 525 23.83 0.89 -17.60
CA LYS A 525 22.88 1.98 -17.81
C LYS A 525 21.50 1.69 -17.21
N GLY A 526 21.44 0.93 -16.15
CA GLY A 526 20.19 0.68 -15.45
C GLY A 526 20.10 -0.69 -14.81
N SER A 527 18.89 -1.05 -14.40
CA SER A 527 18.61 -2.33 -13.74
C SER A 527 17.28 -2.92 -14.19
N VAL A 528 17.14 -4.23 -14.03
CA VAL A 528 15.88 -4.96 -14.21
C VAL A 528 15.61 -5.77 -12.95
N VAL A 529 14.42 -5.61 -12.38
CA VAL A 529 13.97 -6.44 -11.26
C VAL A 529 12.85 -7.36 -11.75
N ILE A 530 12.98 -8.64 -11.45
CA ILE A 530 11.99 -9.67 -11.80
C ILE A 530 11.45 -10.27 -10.51
N ARG A 531 10.12 -10.26 -10.38
CA ARG A 531 9.43 -10.68 -9.15
C ARG A 531 8.08 -11.29 -9.47
N PRO A 532 7.80 -12.53 -9.01
CA PRO A 532 6.44 -13.05 -9.01
C PRO A 532 5.58 -12.33 -7.97
N SER A 533 4.30 -12.17 -8.25
CA SER A 533 3.34 -11.70 -7.24
C SER A 533 3.13 -12.77 -6.19
N GLY A 534 3.09 -12.38 -4.91
CA GLY A 534 2.84 -13.32 -3.81
C GLY A 534 1.37 -13.74 -3.67
N THR A 535 0.45 -13.01 -4.30
CA THR A 535 -1.00 -13.20 -4.12
C THR A 535 -1.75 -13.55 -5.41
N GLU A 536 -1.14 -13.28 -6.57
CA GLU A 536 -1.76 -13.46 -7.89
C GLU A 536 -0.79 -14.18 -8.83
N PRO A 537 -1.27 -14.93 -9.81
CA PRO A 537 -0.42 -15.59 -10.81
C PRO A 537 0.13 -14.58 -11.83
N LYS A 538 0.92 -13.61 -11.34
CA LYS A 538 1.49 -12.52 -12.13
C LYS A 538 3.00 -12.44 -11.94
N LEU A 539 3.72 -12.22 -13.02
CA LEU A 539 5.14 -11.89 -13.00
C LEU A 539 5.31 -10.40 -13.30
N LYS A 540 5.97 -9.69 -12.41
CA LYS A 540 6.26 -8.26 -12.56
C LYS A 540 7.71 -8.06 -12.94
N MET A 541 7.94 -7.22 -13.94
CA MET A 541 9.27 -6.81 -14.41
C MET A 541 9.38 -5.29 -14.31
N TYR A 542 10.27 -4.82 -13.45
CA TYR A 542 10.55 -3.39 -13.29
C TYR A 542 11.84 -3.09 -14.05
N ILE A 543 11.77 -2.19 -15.02
CA ILE A 543 12.91 -1.81 -15.86
C ILE A 543 13.27 -0.37 -15.53
N SER A 544 14.54 -0.13 -15.19
CA SER A 544 15.10 1.19 -14.97
C SER A 544 16.23 1.41 -15.97
N VAL A 545 16.10 2.44 -16.83
CA VAL A 545 17.10 2.78 -17.83
C VAL A 545 17.59 4.20 -17.64
N THR A 546 18.90 4.39 -17.50
CA THR A 546 19.53 5.71 -17.52
C THR A 546 20.09 5.99 -18.90
N ALA A 547 19.73 7.14 -19.48
CA ALA A 547 20.18 7.58 -20.80
C ALA A 547 20.39 9.11 -20.83
N PRO A 548 21.01 9.66 -21.89
CA PRO A 548 21.16 11.10 -22.03
C PRO A 548 19.82 11.84 -22.19
N ASP A 549 18.86 11.19 -22.81
CA ASP A 549 17.54 11.75 -23.13
C ASP A 549 16.45 10.68 -23.15
N ARG A 550 15.21 11.13 -23.23
CA ARG A 550 14.00 10.30 -23.20
C ARG A 550 13.93 9.33 -24.38
N GLU A 551 14.20 9.77 -25.61
CA GLU A 551 14.10 8.94 -26.82
C GLU A 551 15.09 7.76 -26.73
N THR A 552 16.32 8.04 -26.31
CA THR A 552 17.35 7.00 -26.10
C THR A 552 16.94 6.01 -25.00
N ALA A 553 16.30 6.50 -23.91
CA ALA A 553 15.82 5.64 -22.84
C ALA A 553 14.66 4.74 -23.30
N GLU A 554 13.67 5.29 -24.01
CA GLU A 554 12.51 4.55 -24.54
C GLU A 554 12.95 3.45 -25.52
N LYS A 555 13.89 3.74 -26.40
CA LYS A 555 14.45 2.73 -27.31
C LYS A 555 15.15 1.60 -26.55
N ALA A 556 15.95 1.96 -25.56
CA ALA A 556 16.67 1.00 -24.74
C ALA A 556 15.74 0.11 -23.92
N GLU A 557 14.68 0.70 -23.36
CA GLU A 557 13.64 0.00 -22.62
C GLU A 557 12.89 -1.00 -23.52
N ALA A 558 12.48 -0.58 -24.73
CA ALA A 558 11.81 -1.46 -25.68
C ALA A 558 12.69 -2.67 -26.09
N GLU A 559 14.02 -2.48 -26.26
CA GLU A 559 14.96 -3.57 -26.52
C GLU A 559 15.02 -4.56 -25.36
N ILE A 560 15.05 -4.05 -24.11
CA ILE A 560 15.04 -4.87 -22.89
C ILE A 560 13.73 -5.67 -22.78
N THR A 561 12.59 -4.99 -22.93
CA THR A 561 11.26 -5.61 -22.86
C THR A 561 11.11 -6.72 -23.88
N ALA A 562 11.46 -6.47 -25.15
CA ALA A 562 11.37 -7.48 -26.20
C ALA A 562 12.27 -8.71 -25.96
N GLU A 563 13.42 -8.55 -25.30
CA GLU A 563 14.27 -9.68 -24.94
C GLU A 563 13.68 -10.47 -23.77
N LEU A 564 13.16 -9.79 -22.75
CA LEU A 564 12.54 -10.44 -21.58
C LEU A 564 11.28 -11.22 -21.96
N GLU A 565 10.44 -10.66 -22.84
CA GLU A 565 9.21 -11.30 -23.34
C GLU A 565 9.50 -12.61 -24.08
N ARG A 566 10.61 -12.71 -24.80
CA ARG A 566 11.02 -13.96 -25.44
C ARG A 566 11.40 -15.08 -24.45
N LYS A 567 11.56 -14.75 -23.16
CA LYS A 567 11.89 -15.72 -22.11
C LYS A 567 10.65 -16.14 -21.30
N LEU A 568 9.49 -15.49 -21.53
CA LEU A 568 8.19 -15.86 -20.96
C LEU A 568 7.56 -17.03 -21.73
#